data_1566a3aead4856785c20530e01e0cfad
#
_entry.id   1566a3aead4856785c20530e01e0cfad
#
_cell.length_a   1.000
_cell.length_b   1.000
_cell.length_c   1.000
_cell.angle_alpha   90.00
_cell.angle_beta   90.00
_cell.angle_gamma   90.00
#
_symmetry.space_group_name_H-M   'P 1'
#
loop_
_entity.id
_entity.type
_entity.pdbx_description
1 polymer ?
#
loop_
_entity_poly.entity_id
_entity_poly.type
_entity_poly.pdbx_seq_one_letter_code
_entity_poly.pdbx_strand_id
1 'polypeptide(L)'
;MAHLFERVGLRKAQMESFPHEFSGGQRQRIGIARALALNPKVIIGDEPVSALDVSIQAQVINLLVDLQAELNLSYLFIAHDLAVVEHISHRIAVMYLGKIVEYTDKKTLFTNPQHPYTEALLSAVPIPDPTVRRKKIILQGDVPSPINPPPGCRFHTRCPYAEERCKIEEPTLKIVGRDHVVAC
;
A
#
# COMPACT_ATOMS: atom_id res chain seq x y z
N MET A 1 29.87 0.00 -5.48
CA MET A 1 29.24 -0.59 -4.27
C MET A 1 29.26 0.37 -3.08
N ALA A 2 30.43 0.91 -2.64
CA ALA A 2 30.51 1.82 -1.49
C ALA A 2 29.53 3.00 -1.59
N HIS A 3 29.45 3.66 -2.74
CA HIS A 3 28.52 4.76 -3.00
C HIS A 3 27.03 4.37 -2.82
N LEU A 4 26.64 3.12 -3.13
CA LEU A 4 25.27 2.66 -2.91
C LEU A 4 24.97 2.50 -1.42
N PHE A 5 25.96 2.04 -0.62
CA PHE A 5 25.82 1.96 0.84
C PHE A 5 25.63 3.34 1.46
N GLU A 6 26.46 4.30 1.07
CA GLU A 6 26.35 5.69 1.56
C GLU A 6 25.01 6.32 1.18
N ARG A 7 24.55 6.08 -0.06
CA ARG A 7 23.25 6.60 -0.55
C ARG A 7 22.05 6.11 0.26
N VAL A 8 22.10 4.89 0.80
CA VAL A 8 21.05 4.37 1.68
C VAL A 8 21.33 4.62 3.17
N GLY A 9 22.31 5.46 3.50
CA GLY A 9 22.65 5.83 4.87
C GLY A 9 23.39 4.74 5.66
N LEU A 10 24.12 3.86 4.99
CA LEU A 10 25.00 2.86 5.60
C LEU A 10 26.47 3.29 5.48
N ARG A 11 27.29 2.89 6.45
CA ARG A 11 28.72 3.20 6.43
C ARG A 11 29.47 2.24 5.49
N LYS A 12 30.48 2.75 4.77
CA LYS A 12 31.33 1.93 3.89
C LYS A 12 31.97 0.72 4.60
N ALA A 13 32.40 0.89 5.84
CA ALA A 13 32.98 -0.19 6.64
C ALA A 13 32.02 -1.38 6.85
N GLN A 14 30.71 -1.16 6.78
CA GLN A 14 29.71 -2.22 6.92
C GLN A 14 29.61 -3.15 5.70
N MET A 15 30.31 -2.84 4.60
CA MET A 15 30.36 -3.74 3.44
C MET A 15 31.04 -5.08 3.71
N GLU A 16 31.87 -5.16 4.75
CA GLU A 16 32.56 -6.38 5.16
C GLU A 16 31.82 -7.17 6.23
N SER A 17 30.67 -6.63 6.70
CA SER A 17 29.85 -7.27 7.74
C SER A 17 28.94 -8.35 7.18
N PHE A 18 28.63 -9.34 8.01
CA PHE A 18 27.71 -10.42 7.67
C PHE A 18 26.23 -10.01 7.87
N PRO A 19 25.27 -10.63 7.15
CA PRO A 19 23.85 -10.26 7.25
C PRO A 19 23.26 -10.29 8.66
N HIS A 20 23.73 -11.15 9.54
CA HIS A 20 23.25 -11.28 10.93
C HIS A 20 23.74 -10.14 11.84
N GLU A 21 24.74 -9.36 11.42
CA GLU A 21 25.28 -8.21 12.16
C GLU A 21 24.45 -6.94 11.92
N PHE A 22 23.50 -6.98 10.97
CA PHE A 22 22.64 -5.83 10.63
C PHE A 22 21.30 -5.89 11.35
N SER A 23 20.82 -4.72 11.79
CA SER A 23 19.43 -4.57 12.23
C SER A 23 18.43 -4.80 11.10
N GLY A 24 17.15 -4.97 11.42
CA GLY A 24 16.08 -5.10 10.43
C GLY A 24 16.05 -3.94 9.42
N GLY A 25 16.11 -2.71 9.92
CA GLY A 25 16.14 -1.51 9.08
C GLY A 25 17.40 -1.39 8.22
N GLN A 26 18.55 -1.83 8.74
CA GLN A 26 19.80 -1.86 7.95
C GLN A 26 19.71 -2.92 6.84
N ARG A 27 19.18 -4.11 7.13
CA ARG A 27 18.94 -5.13 6.08
C ARG A 27 17.99 -4.63 5.00
N GLN A 28 16.95 -3.88 5.38
CA GLN A 28 16.05 -3.25 4.41
C GLN A 28 16.77 -2.23 3.54
N ARG A 29 17.63 -1.38 4.12
CA ARG A 29 18.46 -0.42 3.36
C ARG A 29 19.43 -1.11 2.40
N ILE A 30 19.98 -2.27 2.77
CA ILE A 30 20.80 -3.11 1.88
C ILE A 30 19.94 -3.64 0.71
N GLY A 31 18.71 -4.08 0.99
CA GLY A 31 17.75 -4.49 -0.05
C GLY A 31 17.45 -3.38 -1.06
N ILE A 32 17.26 -2.15 -0.58
CA ILE A 32 17.08 -0.97 -1.42
C ILE A 32 18.34 -0.68 -2.25
N ALA A 33 19.53 -0.69 -1.62
CA ALA A 33 20.80 -0.52 -2.33
C ALA A 33 21.00 -1.54 -3.45
N ARG A 34 20.62 -2.80 -3.18
CA ARG A 34 20.64 -3.88 -4.18
C ARG A 34 19.70 -3.60 -5.35
N ALA A 35 18.49 -3.14 -5.07
CA ALA A 35 17.53 -2.78 -6.12
C ALA A 35 18.04 -1.63 -7.00
N LEU A 36 18.75 -0.67 -6.42
CA LEU A 36 19.32 0.47 -7.11
C LEU A 36 20.58 0.14 -7.96
N ALA A 37 21.20 -1.02 -7.77
CA ALA A 37 22.50 -1.35 -8.34
C ALA A 37 22.54 -1.31 -9.89
N LEU A 38 21.42 -1.57 -10.54
CA LEU A 38 21.27 -1.57 -11.99
C LEU A 38 20.63 -0.29 -12.55
N ASN A 39 20.55 0.79 -11.76
CA ASN A 39 19.91 2.05 -12.14
C ASN A 39 18.50 1.85 -12.75
N PRO A 40 17.57 1.19 -12.06
CA PRO A 40 16.24 0.92 -12.58
C PRO A 40 15.44 2.21 -12.74
N LYS A 41 14.44 2.19 -13.62
CA LYS A 41 13.42 3.25 -13.69
C LYS A 41 12.23 2.98 -12.79
N VAL A 42 11.98 1.71 -12.48
CA VAL A 42 10.85 1.25 -11.64
C VAL A 42 11.38 0.27 -10.61
N ILE A 43 10.94 0.44 -9.36
CA ILE A 43 11.19 -0.51 -8.26
C ILE A 43 9.86 -1.01 -7.76
N ILE A 44 9.74 -2.33 -7.59
CA ILE A 44 8.59 -2.97 -6.98
C ILE A 44 8.95 -3.29 -5.53
N GLY A 45 8.21 -2.70 -4.60
CA GLY A 45 8.32 -2.97 -3.16
C GLY A 45 7.10 -3.75 -2.69
N ASP A 46 7.30 -5.03 -2.38
CA ASP A 46 6.26 -5.88 -1.80
C ASP A 46 6.43 -5.90 -0.28
N GLU A 47 5.54 -5.19 0.40
CA GLU A 47 5.56 -4.96 1.86
C GLU A 47 6.93 -4.56 2.44
N PRO A 48 7.64 -3.59 1.84
CA PRO A 48 9.06 -3.38 2.13
C PRO A 48 9.35 -2.85 3.54
N VAL A 49 8.33 -2.53 4.33
CA VAL A 49 8.48 -1.97 5.69
C VAL A 49 7.64 -2.69 6.75
N SER A 50 6.91 -3.73 6.39
CA SER A 50 5.95 -4.42 7.28
C SER A 50 6.59 -5.08 8.51
N ALA A 51 7.85 -5.52 8.40
CA ALA A 51 8.59 -6.18 9.47
C ALA A 51 9.42 -5.22 10.34
N LEU A 52 9.24 -3.91 10.17
CA LEU A 52 10.00 -2.88 10.89
C LEU A 52 9.14 -2.21 11.96
N ASP A 53 9.77 -1.76 13.05
CA ASP A 53 9.11 -0.88 14.01
C ASP A 53 8.78 0.48 13.38
N VAL A 54 7.77 1.16 13.93
CA VAL A 54 7.20 2.41 13.38
C VAL A 54 8.26 3.49 13.12
N SER A 55 9.24 3.60 14.02
CA SER A 55 10.30 4.61 13.91
C SER A 55 11.25 4.33 12.73
N ILE A 56 11.68 3.08 12.60
CA ILE A 56 12.55 2.64 11.49
C ILE A 56 11.77 2.61 10.18
N GLN A 57 10.49 2.22 10.19
CA GLN A 57 9.60 2.29 9.05
C GLN A 57 9.54 3.71 8.47
N ALA A 58 9.32 4.72 9.31
CA ALA A 58 9.31 6.13 8.88
C ALA A 58 10.62 6.55 8.23
N GLN A 59 11.78 6.14 8.80
CA GLN A 59 13.09 6.45 8.22
C GLN A 59 13.29 5.81 6.84
N VAL A 60 12.83 4.56 6.65
CA VAL A 60 12.95 3.86 5.36
C VAL A 60 12.01 4.48 4.32
N ILE A 61 10.80 4.89 4.70
CA ILE A 61 9.86 5.58 3.82
C ILE A 61 10.43 6.92 3.36
N ASN A 62 10.97 7.74 4.28
CA ASN A 62 11.61 9.00 3.91
C ASN A 62 12.79 8.78 2.95
N LEU A 63 13.63 7.78 3.21
CA LEU A 63 14.70 7.40 2.29
C LEU A 63 14.17 7.07 0.88
N LEU A 64 13.06 6.34 0.77
CA LEU A 64 12.46 6.01 -0.51
C LEU A 64 11.91 7.25 -1.23
N VAL A 65 11.31 8.19 -0.50
CA VAL A 65 10.83 9.47 -1.06
C VAL A 65 12.00 10.30 -1.57
N ASP A 66 13.09 10.41 -0.81
CA ASP A 66 14.29 11.15 -1.20
C ASP A 66 14.93 10.53 -2.45
N LEU A 67 15.06 9.21 -2.48
CA LEU A 67 15.58 8.48 -3.65
C LEU A 67 14.68 8.62 -4.88
N GLN A 68 13.37 8.70 -4.70
CA GLN A 68 12.43 8.96 -5.79
C GLN A 68 12.69 10.32 -6.43
N ALA A 69 12.84 11.35 -5.62
CA ALA A 69 13.10 12.70 -6.09
C ALA A 69 14.50 12.82 -6.74
N GLU A 70 15.53 12.26 -6.11
CA GLU A 70 16.91 12.35 -6.58
C GLU A 70 17.14 11.60 -7.89
N LEU A 71 16.57 10.39 -8.02
CA LEU A 71 16.83 9.48 -9.14
C LEU A 71 15.68 9.42 -10.15
N ASN A 72 14.62 10.21 -9.96
CA ASN A 72 13.40 10.19 -10.78
C ASN A 72 12.82 8.77 -10.93
N LEU A 73 12.73 8.04 -9.82
CA LEU A 73 12.23 6.67 -9.78
C LEU A 73 10.71 6.60 -9.77
N SER A 74 10.18 5.54 -10.34
CA SER A 74 8.79 5.14 -10.13
C SER A 74 8.74 3.95 -9.18
N TYR A 75 7.78 3.96 -8.23
CA TYR A 75 7.53 2.84 -7.33
C TYR A 75 6.19 2.18 -7.64
N LEU A 76 6.16 0.85 -7.66
CA LEU A 76 4.96 0.06 -7.38
C LEU A 76 5.08 -0.44 -5.95
N PHE A 77 4.35 0.18 -5.02
CA PHE A 77 4.46 -0.06 -3.59
C PHE A 77 3.24 -0.83 -3.10
N ILE A 78 3.44 -2.05 -2.60
CA ILE A 78 2.39 -2.89 -2.03
C ILE A 78 2.50 -2.80 -0.51
N ALA A 79 1.41 -2.43 0.16
CA ALA A 79 1.35 -2.34 1.61
C ALA A 79 -0.08 -2.57 2.12
N HIS A 80 -0.19 -2.97 3.37
CA HIS A 80 -1.46 -3.08 4.10
C HIS A 80 -1.68 -1.91 5.08
N ASP A 81 -0.65 -1.11 5.35
CA ASP A 81 -0.74 0.08 6.20
C ASP A 81 -1.12 1.32 5.38
N LEU A 82 -2.34 1.81 5.58
CA LEU A 82 -2.88 2.97 4.86
C LEU A 82 -2.15 4.27 5.18
N ALA A 83 -1.56 4.42 6.37
CA ALA A 83 -0.78 5.61 6.71
C ALA A 83 0.50 5.68 5.88
N VAL A 84 1.16 4.54 5.67
CA VAL A 84 2.31 4.42 4.77
C VAL A 84 1.92 4.74 3.34
N VAL A 85 0.81 4.14 2.86
CA VAL A 85 0.29 4.37 1.51
C VAL A 85 -0.04 5.84 1.29
N GLU A 86 -0.68 6.50 2.26
CA GLU A 86 -0.99 7.93 2.20
C GLU A 86 0.27 8.78 2.06
N HIS A 87 1.34 8.41 2.75
CA HIS A 87 2.58 9.20 2.74
C HIS A 87 3.32 9.10 1.40
N ILE A 88 3.56 7.88 0.90
CA ILE A 88 4.45 7.65 -0.26
C ILE A 88 3.73 7.71 -1.62
N SER A 89 2.42 7.45 -1.68
CA SER A 89 1.72 7.24 -2.95
C SER A 89 1.23 8.53 -3.59
N HIS A 90 1.23 8.56 -4.93
CA HIS A 90 0.52 9.57 -5.73
C HIS A 90 -0.84 9.05 -6.20
N ARG A 91 -0.89 7.78 -6.61
CA ARG A 91 -2.09 7.05 -7.04
C ARG A 91 -2.20 5.74 -6.27
N ILE A 92 -3.43 5.32 -6.01
CA ILE A 92 -3.68 4.14 -5.17
C ILE A 92 -4.67 3.23 -5.88
N ALA A 93 -4.31 1.94 -5.94
CA ALA A 93 -5.19 0.86 -6.35
C ALA A 93 -5.58 0.04 -5.11
N VAL A 94 -6.86 0.00 -4.78
CA VAL A 94 -7.38 -0.86 -3.72
C VAL A 94 -7.73 -2.21 -4.31
N MET A 95 -7.23 -3.27 -3.69
CA MET A 95 -7.44 -4.63 -4.15
C MET A 95 -8.22 -5.45 -3.11
N TYR A 96 -9.18 -6.25 -3.57
CA TYR A 96 -9.89 -7.21 -2.74
C TYR A 96 -9.96 -8.58 -3.44
N LEU A 97 -9.50 -9.64 -2.76
CA LEU A 97 -9.45 -11.01 -3.30
C LEU A 97 -8.89 -11.09 -4.73
N GLY A 98 -7.77 -10.38 -5.00
CA GLY A 98 -7.08 -10.43 -6.29
C GLY A 98 -7.70 -9.55 -7.39
N LYS A 99 -8.73 -8.74 -7.10
CA LYS A 99 -9.31 -7.79 -8.06
C LYS A 99 -9.12 -6.36 -7.58
N ILE A 100 -8.75 -5.47 -8.50
CA ILE A 100 -8.76 -4.03 -8.23
C ILE A 100 -10.22 -3.58 -8.17
N VAL A 101 -10.62 -3.02 -7.04
CA VAL A 101 -11.99 -2.57 -6.79
C VAL A 101 -12.13 -1.05 -6.92
N GLU A 102 -11.04 -0.31 -6.69
CA GLU A 102 -11.01 1.15 -6.82
C GLU A 102 -9.60 1.62 -7.17
N TYR A 103 -9.48 2.62 -8.04
CA TYR A 103 -8.22 3.23 -8.42
C TYR A 103 -8.40 4.72 -8.67
N THR A 104 -7.60 5.55 -7.98
CA THR A 104 -7.65 6.99 -8.11
C THR A 104 -6.39 7.66 -7.54
N ASP A 105 -6.32 8.99 -7.57
CA ASP A 105 -5.30 9.74 -6.85
C ASP A 105 -5.48 9.66 -5.33
N LYS A 106 -4.38 9.84 -4.60
CA LYS A 106 -4.35 9.78 -3.14
C LYS A 106 -5.42 10.65 -2.48
N LYS A 107 -5.47 11.93 -2.84
CA LYS A 107 -6.38 12.89 -2.21
C LYS A 107 -7.83 12.47 -2.37
N THR A 108 -8.23 12.09 -3.57
CA THR A 108 -9.59 11.63 -3.87
C THR A 108 -9.94 10.38 -3.10
N LEU A 109 -9.04 9.39 -3.02
CA LEU A 109 -9.30 8.15 -2.27
C LEU A 109 -9.60 8.42 -0.79
N PHE A 110 -8.79 9.25 -0.14
CA PHE A 110 -8.93 9.52 1.31
C PHE A 110 -10.09 10.46 1.64
N THR A 111 -10.55 11.29 0.70
CA THR A 111 -11.65 12.24 0.94
C THR A 111 -13.00 11.78 0.41
N ASN A 112 -13.02 10.97 -0.65
CA ASN A 112 -14.24 10.56 -1.34
C ASN A 112 -14.13 9.13 -1.91
N PRO A 113 -13.92 8.09 -1.06
CA PRO A 113 -13.93 6.70 -1.50
C PRO A 113 -15.29 6.34 -2.09
N GLN A 114 -15.31 5.54 -3.15
CA GLN A 114 -16.53 5.17 -3.85
C GLN A 114 -16.86 3.68 -3.71
N HIS A 115 -15.86 2.83 -3.42
CA HIS A 115 -16.13 1.42 -3.20
C HIS A 115 -16.36 1.15 -1.69
N PRO A 116 -17.40 0.40 -1.31
CA PRO A 116 -17.71 0.12 0.10
C PRO A 116 -16.59 -0.55 0.90
N TYR A 117 -15.74 -1.33 0.25
CA TYR A 117 -14.56 -1.90 0.89
C TYR A 117 -13.52 -0.83 1.23
N THR A 118 -13.27 0.11 0.32
CA THR A 118 -12.37 1.25 0.55
C THR A 118 -12.87 2.13 1.70
N GLU A 119 -14.17 2.42 1.72
CA GLU A 119 -14.82 3.17 2.80
C GLU A 119 -14.61 2.47 4.16
N ALA A 120 -14.83 1.16 4.21
CA ALA A 120 -14.62 0.38 5.43
C ALA A 120 -13.14 0.38 5.88
N LEU A 121 -12.18 0.20 4.94
CA LEU A 121 -10.75 0.26 5.23
C LEU A 121 -10.36 1.62 5.83
N LEU A 122 -10.77 2.72 5.19
CA LEU A 122 -10.44 4.08 5.64
C LEU A 122 -11.12 4.42 6.96
N SER A 123 -12.31 3.86 7.24
CA SER A 123 -12.99 4.03 8.53
C SER A 123 -12.24 3.41 9.70
N ALA A 124 -11.37 2.42 9.43
CA ALA A 124 -10.60 1.72 10.43
C ALA A 124 -9.26 2.40 10.77
N VAL A 125 -8.81 3.38 9.96
CA VAL A 125 -7.55 4.11 10.21
C VAL A 125 -7.69 4.97 11.46
N PRO A 126 -6.82 4.80 12.46
CA PRO A 126 -6.82 5.63 13.65
C PRO A 126 -6.53 7.10 13.30
N ILE A 127 -7.33 8.01 13.85
CA ILE A 127 -7.05 9.45 13.76
C ILE A 127 -6.32 9.86 15.03
N PRO A 128 -5.19 10.58 14.94
CA PRO A 128 -4.43 11.00 16.11
C PRO A 128 -5.14 12.09 16.95
N ASP A 129 -6.31 12.58 16.51
CA ASP A 129 -7.11 13.56 17.22
C ASP A 129 -8.19 12.86 18.07
N PRO A 130 -8.12 12.90 19.42
CA PRO A 130 -9.09 12.26 20.31
C PRO A 130 -10.46 12.93 20.29
N THR A 131 -10.61 14.13 19.74
CA THR A 131 -11.89 14.86 19.65
C THR A 131 -12.72 14.39 18.46
N VAL A 132 -12.09 13.80 17.44
CA VAL A 132 -12.76 13.32 16.23
C VAL A 132 -13.25 11.89 16.42
N ARG A 133 -14.57 11.70 16.53
CA ARG A 133 -15.18 10.37 16.54
C ARG A 133 -15.59 9.96 15.14
N ARG A 134 -14.79 9.15 14.45
CA ARG A 134 -15.25 8.45 13.23
C ARG A 134 -16.11 7.24 13.61
N LYS A 135 -17.23 7.08 12.91
CA LYS A 135 -18.04 5.87 13.02
C LYS A 135 -17.31 4.76 12.23
N LYS A 136 -16.69 3.82 12.96
CA LYS A 136 -16.05 2.67 12.35
C LYS A 136 -17.08 1.78 11.67
N ILE A 137 -16.85 1.43 10.41
CA ILE A 137 -17.68 0.48 9.67
C ILE A 137 -17.18 -0.93 9.99
N ILE A 138 -18.02 -1.69 10.69
CA ILE A 138 -17.71 -3.08 11.04
C ILE A 138 -18.27 -3.97 9.94
N LEU A 139 -17.36 -4.58 9.15
CA LEU A 139 -17.74 -5.56 8.15
C LEU A 139 -18.12 -6.88 8.83
N GLN A 140 -19.29 -7.40 8.48
CA GLN A 140 -19.77 -8.68 9.00
C GLN A 140 -19.23 -9.86 8.19
N GLY A 141 -19.11 -11.02 8.82
CA GLY A 141 -18.66 -12.26 8.20
C GLY A 141 -17.15 -12.34 7.99
N ASP A 142 -16.68 -13.54 7.69
CA ASP A 142 -15.28 -13.84 7.43
C ASP A 142 -14.87 -13.44 6.01
N VAL A 143 -13.55 -13.25 5.82
CA VAL A 143 -12.99 -13.04 4.48
C VAL A 143 -13.09 -14.33 3.69
N PRO A 144 -13.78 -14.35 2.53
CA PRO A 144 -13.86 -15.56 1.72
C PRO A 144 -12.47 -16.03 1.23
N SER A 145 -12.35 -17.32 0.95
CA SER A 145 -11.12 -17.90 0.43
C SER A 145 -10.77 -17.30 -0.94
N PRO A 146 -9.51 -16.86 -1.14
CA PRO A 146 -9.07 -16.40 -2.45
C PRO A 146 -8.95 -17.53 -3.48
N ILE A 147 -8.90 -18.80 -3.03
CA ILE A 147 -8.83 -19.98 -3.92
C ILE A 147 -10.20 -20.22 -4.59
N ASN A 148 -11.28 -20.06 -3.82
CA ASN A 148 -12.66 -20.21 -4.31
C ASN A 148 -13.42 -18.92 -3.97
N PRO A 149 -13.19 -17.83 -4.72
CA PRO A 149 -13.88 -16.58 -4.46
C PRO A 149 -15.38 -16.70 -4.76
N PRO A 150 -16.23 -15.95 -4.05
CA PRO A 150 -17.66 -15.96 -4.32
C PRO A 150 -17.95 -15.47 -5.75
N PRO A 151 -19.05 -15.95 -6.38
CA PRO A 151 -19.46 -15.50 -7.71
C PRO A 151 -19.87 -14.03 -7.69
N GLY A 152 -19.90 -13.40 -8.85
CA GLY A 152 -20.25 -11.98 -8.99
C GLY A 152 -19.23 -11.04 -8.35
N CYS A 153 -19.71 -10.01 -7.66
CA CYS A 153 -18.85 -9.11 -6.90
C CYS A 153 -18.20 -9.85 -5.73
N ARG A 154 -16.88 -9.94 -5.69
CA ARG A 154 -16.14 -10.67 -4.65
C ARG A 154 -16.36 -10.13 -3.23
N PHE A 155 -16.80 -8.87 -3.12
CA PHE A 155 -17.07 -8.23 -1.85
C PHE A 155 -18.54 -8.35 -1.38
N HIS A 156 -19.46 -8.88 -2.21
CA HIS A 156 -20.90 -8.88 -1.92
C HIS A 156 -21.27 -9.55 -0.59
N THR A 157 -20.54 -10.59 -0.17
CA THR A 157 -20.80 -11.33 1.09
C THR A 157 -20.59 -10.47 2.34
N ARG A 158 -19.85 -9.38 2.24
CA ARG A 158 -19.51 -8.46 3.34
C ARG A 158 -19.94 -7.02 3.07
N CYS A 159 -20.52 -6.76 1.91
CA CYS A 159 -20.94 -5.43 1.48
C CYS A 159 -22.27 -5.03 2.16
N PRO A 160 -22.34 -3.91 2.89
CA PRO A 160 -23.59 -3.46 3.49
C PRO A 160 -24.62 -2.97 2.45
N TYR A 161 -24.19 -2.74 1.21
CA TYR A 161 -25.01 -2.26 0.09
C TYR A 161 -25.23 -3.33 -0.99
N ALA A 162 -25.01 -4.62 -0.65
CA ALA A 162 -25.13 -5.70 -1.64
C ALA A 162 -26.56 -5.84 -2.16
N GLU A 163 -26.70 -5.89 -3.47
CA GLU A 163 -27.94 -6.17 -4.20
C GLU A 163 -27.91 -7.59 -4.79
N GLU A 164 -29.05 -8.10 -5.27
CA GLU A 164 -29.11 -9.44 -5.88
C GLU A 164 -28.19 -9.59 -7.10
N ARG A 165 -28.07 -8.53 -7.92
CA ARG A 165 -27.13 -8.54 -9.05
C ARG A 165 -25.68 -8.73 -8.63
N CYS A 166 -25.29 -8.23 -7.45
CA CYS A 166 -23.93 -8.38 -6.95
C CYS A 166 -23.52 -9.83 -6.69
N LYS A 167 -24.49 -10.73 -6.52
CA LYS A 167 -24.25 -12.17 -6.35
C LYS A 167 -23.97 -12.90 -7.67
N ILE A 168 -24.36 -12.28 -8.80
CA ILE A 168 -24.36 -12.93 -10.11
C ILE A 168 -23.36 -12.25 -11.04
N GLU A 169 -23.32 -10.91 -11.05
CA GLU A 169 -22.54 -10.12 -12.00
C GLU A 169 -21.21 -9.66 -11.38
N GLU A 170 -20.08 -9.97 -12.04
CA GLU A 170 -18.79 -9.41 -11.68
C GLU A 170 -18.73 -7.94 -12.16
N PRO A 171 -18.56 -6.95 -11.25
CA PRO A 171 -18.51 -5.56 -11.66
C PRO A 171 -17.20 -5.25 -12.39
N THR A 172 -17.31 -4.52 -13.48
CA THR A 172 -16.15 -3.98 -14.22
C THR A 172 -15.78 -2.61 -13.70
N LEU A 173 -14.51 -2.22 -13.86
CA LEU A 173 -14.05 -0.87 -13.54
C LEU A 173 -14.74 0.16 -14.44
N LYS A 174 -15.45 1.09 -13.84
CA LYS A 174 -16.15 2.20 -14.51
C LYS A 174 -15.59 3.53 -14.06
N ILE A 175 -15.52 4.48 -14.96
CA ILE A 175 -15.11 5.86 -14.67
C ILE A 175 -16.24 6.54 -13.89
N VAL A 176 -15.98 6.97 -12.66
CA VAL A 176 -16.94 7.67 -11.80
C VAL A 176 -16.56 9.14 -11.60
N GLY A 177 -15.36 9.53 -12.00
CA GLY A 177 -14.85 10.89 -11.90
C GLY A 177 -13.55 11.06 -12.67
N ARG A 178 -12.96 12.26 -12.60
CA ARG A 178 -11.66 12.51 -13.23
C ARG A 178 -10.60 11.60 -12.59
N ASP A 179 -10.00 10.73 -13.42
CA ASP A 179 -8.97 9.78 -12.97
C ASP A 179 -9.42 8.85 -11.81
N HIS A 180 -10.72 8.62 -11.65
CA HIS A 180 -11.30 7.78 -10.63
C HIS A 180 -12.12 6.66 -11.26
N VAL A 181 -11.72 5.42 -11.04
CA VAL A 181 -12.40 4.22 -11.55
C VAL A 181 -12.74 3.28 -10.40
N VAL A 182 -13.92 2.67 -10.48
CA VAL A 182 -14.50 1.82 -9.43
C VAL A 182 -15.20 0.62 -10.06
N ALA A 183 -15.05 -0.53 -9.44
CA ALA A 183 -15.76 -1.76 -9.80
C ALA A 183 -16.92 -2.01 -8.82
N CYS A 184 -18.01 -1.26 -9.05
CA CYS A 184 -19.25 -1.39 -8.26
C CYS A 184 -20.50 -1.09 -9.10
#